data_4e43900566eccb3a8f916ae9149bbbae
#
_entry.id   4e43900566eccb3a8f916ae9149bbbae
#
_cell.length_a   1.000
_cell.length_b   1.000
_cell.length_c   1.000
_cell.angle_alpha   90.00
_cell.angle_beta   90.00
_cell.angle_gamma   90.00
#
_symmetry.space_group_name_H-M   'P 1'
#
loop_
_entity.id
_entity.type
_entity.pdbx_description
1 polymer ?
#
loop_
_entity_poly.entity_id
_entity_poly.type
_entity_poly.pdbx_seq_one_letter_code
_entity_poly.pdbx_strand_id
1 'polypeptide(L)'
;MSKEILLVAEAVSNEKGVSKEVIFEAIESALAAAAKKRYEDEKATIRVDIDRKTGDYETFRSWLVVSNDVVPGLGDELTLEEAHEIDTNLQPGDTYEVQIENPDFGRIAAQAAKQIIVQKVREAERTQVVEQYQHRVGEMLNGTVKKVTRDNVIVDLGNNAEGLLPKDQLIGREIMRMGDRVRAILDAVRPENRGPQLMLSRTIPDMLIELFRIEVPEIAEDVIEIKGASRDPGSRAKIAVKTNDKRIDPVGACVGMRGARVQAVTNELGGSERIDIVLWDDNPAQLVINAMAPATR
;
A
#
# COMPACT_ATOMS: atom_id res chain seq x y z
N MET A 1 10.08 28.83 23.59
CA MET A 1 10.53 27.97 22.48
C MET A 1 10.29 26.48 22.77
N SER A 2 10.78 25.93 23.88
CA SER A 2 10.60 24.49 24.22
C SER A 2 9.14 24.05 24.31
N LYS A 3 8.27 24.85 24.90
CA LYS A 3 6.81 24.55 24.98
C LYS A 3 6.10 24.57 23.62
N GLU A 4 6.61 25.28 22.64
CA GLU A 4 6.02 25.33 21.29
C GLU A 4 6.19 24.00 20.58
N ILE A 5 7.32 23.32 20.77
CA ILE A 5 7.56 21.98 20.21
C ILE A 5 6.54 20.97 20.75
N LEU A 6 6.29 20.99 22.06
CA LEU A 6 5.31 20.11 22.70
C LEU A 6 3.89 20.39 22.20
N LEU A 7 3.51 21.66 22.07
CA LEU A 7 2.19 22.07 21.55
C LEU A 7 2.00 21.64 20.09
N VAL A 8 3.01 21.82 19.26
CA VAL A 8 2.97 21.38 17.85
C VAL A 8 2.85 19.86 17.77
N ALA A 9 3.64 19.13 18.55
CA ALA A 9 3.59 17.67 18.57
C ALA A 9 2.20 17.16 19.01
N GLU A 10 1.61 17.79 20.03
CA GLU A 10 0.28 17.42 20.53
C GLU A 10 -0.84 17.76 19.53
N ALA A 11 -0.82 18.96 18.95
CA ALA A 11 -1.80 19.39 17.98
C ALA A 11 -1.82 18.51 16.73
N VAL A 12 -0.64 18.20 16.18
CA VAL A 12 -0.51 17.34 14.99
C VAL A 12 -0.88 15.89 15.29
N SER A 13 -0.50 15.37 16.47
CA SER A 13 -0.89 14.02 16.92
C SER A 13 -2.41 13.87 16.98
N ASN A 14 -3.09 14.86 17.57
CA ASN A 14 -4.56 14.84 17.70
C ASN A 14 -5.27 15.04 16.34
N GLU A 15 -4.73 15.88 15.46
CA GLU A 15 -5.32 16.16 14.15
C GLU A 15 -5.17 14.98 13.17
N LYS A 16 -4.03 14.29 13.20
CA LYS A 16 -3.64 13.28 12.20
C LYS A 16 -3.70 11.84 12.72
N GLY A 17 -3.94 11.62 14.01
CA GLY A 17 -3.99 10.28 14.61
C GLY A 17 -2.64 9.55 14.62
N VAL A 18 -1.53 10.28 14.52
CA VAL A 18 -0.17 9.73 14.52
C VAL A 18 0.44 9.84 15.91
N SER A 19 1.26 8.88 16.32
CA SER A 19 1.89 8.90 17.63
C SER A 19 2.78 10.13 17.81
N LYS A 20 2.83 10.68 19.02
CA LYS A 20 3.70 11.84 19.35
C LYS A 20 5.17 11.54 19.06
N GLU A 21 5.61 10.28 19.21
CA GLU A 21 6.98 9.87 18.95
C GLU A 21 7.39 10.11 17.50
N VAL A 22 6.57 9.68 16.54
CA VAL A 22 6.82 9.91 15.10
C VAL A 22 6.94 11.42 14.78
N ILE A 23 6.18 12.25 15.49
CA ILE A 23 6.22 13.70 15.29
C ILE A 23 7.53 14.30 15.89
N PHE A 24 7.95 13.82 17.05
CA PHE A 24 9.24 14.24 17.63
C PHE A 24 10.40 13.85 16.73
N GLU A 25 10.46 12.62 16.23
CA GLU A 25 11.47 12.19 15.25
C GLU A 25 11.49 13.07 13.99
N ALA A 26 10.31 13.48 13.53
CA ALA A 26 10.19 14.38 12.39
C ALA A 26 10.76 15.77 12.70
N ILE A 27 10.50 16.31 13.88
CA ILE A 27 11.04 17.61 14.33
C ILE A 27 12.57 17.52 14.51
N GLU A 28 13.08 16.46 15.12
CA GLU A 28 14.52 16.19 15.26
C GLU A 28 15.21 16.16 13.90
N SER A 29 14.64 15.45 12.94
CA SER A 29 15.16 15.40 11.55
C SER A 29 15.17 16.77 10.88
N ALA A 30 14.13 17.59 11.11
CA ALA A 30 14.05 18.94 10.58
C ALA A 30 15.10 19.89 11.18
N LEU A 31 15.27 19.81 12.49
CA LEU A 31 16.29 20.62 13.20
C LEU A 31 17.71 20.21 12.76
N ALA A 32 17.96 18.91 12.61
CA ALA A 32 19.23 18.40 12.09
C ALA A 32 19.52 18.92 10.68
N ALA A 33 18.51 18.91 9.78
CA ALA A 33 18.65 19.46 8.43
C ALA A 33 18.91 20.98 8.44
N ALA A 34 18.27 21.73 9.34
CA ALA A 34 18.50 23.16 9.51
C ALA A 34 19.90 23.44 10.06
N ALA A 35 20.38 22.63 10.99
CA ALA A 35 21.75 22.73 11.52
C ALA A 35 22.81 22.48 10.43
N LYS A 36 22.61 21.42 9.60
CA LYS A 36 23.49 21.16 8.44
C LYS A 36 23.64 22.37 7.53
N LYS A 37 22.53 23.01 7.21
CA LYS A 37 22.51 24.18 6.33
C LYS A 37 23.26 25.39 6.95
N ARG A 38 23.17 25.55 8.28
CA ARG A 38 23.90 26.64 8.99
C ARG A 38 25.40 26.45 8.95
N TYR A 39 25.87 25.20 9.02
CA TYR A 39 27.31 24.89 9.01
C TYR A 39 27.90 24.76 7.60
N GLU A 40 27.09 25.01 6.54
CA GLU A 40 27.49 24.89 5.12
C GLU A 40 28.13 23.54 4.76
N ASP A 41 27.90 22.52 5.58
CA ASP A 41 28.45 21.18 5.44
C ASP A 41 27.32 20.18 5.18
N GLU A 42 27.00 19.97 3.90
CA GLU A 42 25.95 19.04 3.48
C GLU A 42 26.24 17.57 3.84
N LYS A 43 27.52 17.27 4.13
CA LYS A 43 27.98 15.91 4.44
C LYS A 43 28.06 15.62 5.94
N ALA A 44 28.00 16.65 6.79
CA ALA A 44 28.04 16.44 8.24
C ALA A 44 26.87 15.59 8.73
N THR A 45 27.14 14.59 9.55
CA THR A 45 26.11 13.84 10.25
C THR A 45 25.73 14.61 11.51
N ILE A 46 24.50 15.13 11.54
CA ILE A 46 23.97 15.90 12.67
C ILE A 46 22.75 15.17 13.23
N ARG A 47 22.72 14.98 14.54
CA ARG A 47 21.63 14.42 15.32
C ARG A 47 21.09 15.47 16.29
N VAL A 48 19.78 15.53 16.42
CA VAL A 48 19.08 16.33 17.41
C VAL A 48 18.29 15.41 18.31
N ASP A 49 18.33 15.65 19.60
CA ASP A 49 17.56 14.92 20.61
C ASP A 49 16.66 15.90 21.37
N ILE A 50 15.36 15.63 21.39
CA ILE A 50 14.34 16.46 22.05
C ILE A 50 13.87 15.74 23.31
N ASP A 51 13.95 16.40 24.45
CA ASP A 51 13.32 15.92 25.67
C ASP A 51 11.78 15.94 25.52
N ARG A 52 11.16 14.75 25.55
CA ARG A 52 9.72 14.56 25.37
C ARG A 52 8.86 15.22 26.45
N LYS A 53 9.46 15.57 27.60
CA LYS A 53 8.75 16.18 28.74
C LYS A 53 8.86 17.69 28.76
N THR A 54 10.05 18.21 28.48
CA THR A 54 10.34 19.65 28.55
C THR A 54 10.22 20.34 27.20
N GLY A 55 10.46 19.62 26.10
CA GLY A 55 10.58 20.14 24.75
C GLY A 55 11.91 20.83 24.48
N ASP A 56 12.88 20.77 25.44
CA ASP A 56 14.24 21.22 25.21
C ASP A 56 14.97 20.27 24.27
N TYR A 57 15.94 20.74 23.54
CA TYR A 57 16.67 19.91 22.59
C TYR A 57 18.16 20.21 22.59
N GLU A 58 18.93 19.20 22.29
CA GLU A 58 20.37 19.22 22.15
C GLU A 58 20.77 18.76 20.76
N THR A 59 21.80 19.38 20.21
CA THR A 59 22.30 19.10 18.86
C THR A 59 23.70 18.55 18.94
N PHE A 60 23.93 17.42 18.25
CA PHE A 60 25.21 16.73 18.21
C PHE A 60 25.69 16.61 16.77
N ARG A 61 26.97 16.83 16.57
CA ARG A 61 27.67 16.46 15.34
C ARG A 61 28.41 15.17 15.60
N SER A 62 28.24 14.20 14.71
CA SER A 62 28.80 12.85 14.85
C SER A 62 29.70 12.51 13.66
N TRP A 63 30.75 11.76 13.93
CA TRP A 63 31.66 11.20 12.95
C TRP A 63 31.79 9.69 13.19
N LEU A 64 31.81 8.94 12.09
CA LEU A 64 32.11 7.51 12.13
C LEU A 64 33.63 7.32 12.13
N VAL A 65 34.14 6.53 13.07
CA VAL A 65 35.57 6.16 13.10
C VAL A 65 35.80 5.04 12.07
N VAL A 66 36.66 5.29 11.10
CA VAL A 66 37.03 4.32 10.07
C VAL A 66 38.47 3.85 10.26
N SER A 67 38.79 2.66 9.73
CA SER A 67 40.15 2.12 9.73
C SER A 67 41.08 3.01 8.90
N ASN A 68 42.36 3.09 9.28
CA ASN A 68 43.39 3.86 8.55
C ASN A 68 43.59 3.42 7.10
N ASP A 69 43.17 2.20 6.74
CA ASP A 69 43.22 1.67 5.38
C ASP A 69 42.09 2.18 4.47
N VAL A 70 41.09 2.86 5.06
CA VAL A 70 39.94 3.41 4.34
C VAL A 70 40.20 4.92 4.13
N VAL A 71 40.06 5.37 2.88
CA VAL A 71 40.08 6.80 2.60
C VAL A 71 38.78 7.40 3.18
N PRO A 72 38.87 8.28 4.22
CA PRO A 72 37.68 8.83 4.85
C PRO A 72 36.82 9.58 3.83
N GLY A 73 35.50 9.39 3.91
CA GLY A 73 34.55 10.22 3.19
C GLY A 73 34.67 11.68 3.65
N LEU A 74 34.41 12.60 2.75
CA LEU A 74 34.52 14.04 3.07
C LEU A 74 33.45 14.44 4.09
N GLY A 75 33.83 14.66 5.34
CA GLY A 75 33.09 15.46 6.34
C GLY A 75 32.40 14.72 7.48
N ASP A 76 32.16 13.41 7.40
CA ASP A 76 31.45 12.62 8.41
C ASP A 76 32.20 11.37 8.92
N GLU A 77 33.44 11.19 8.50
CA GLU A 77 34.32 10.11 8.94
C GLU A 77 35.63 10.65 9.53
N LEU A 78 36.14 9.95 10.52
CA LEU A 78 37.46 10.19 11.12
C LEU A 78 38.30 8.92 10.95
N THR A 79 39.58 9.10 10.59
CA THR A 79 40.52 7.97 10.67
C THR A 79 40.76 7.58 12.12
N LEU A 80 41.17 6.33 12.33
CA LEU A 80 41.50 5.85 13.68
C LEU A 80 42.62 6.69 14.33
N GLU A 81 43.58 7.20 13.54
CA GLU A 81 44.66 8.07 14.04
C GLU A 81 44.08 9.39 14.55
N GLU A 82 43.25 10.08 13.76
CA GLU A 82 42.57 11.31 14.16
C GLU A 82 41.64 11.10 15.37
N ALA A 83 40.92 9.99 15.41
CA ALA A 83 40.07 9.62 16.54
C ALA A 83 40.88 9.42 17.83
N HIS A 84 42.06 8.77 17.76
CA HIS A 84 42.91 8.53 18.90
C HIS A 84 43.61 9.81 19.42
N GLU A 85 43.75 10.87 18.62
CA GLU A 85 44.16 12.17 19.10
C GLU A 85 43.13 12.81 20.05
N ILE A 86 41.86 12.39 19.92
CA ILE A 86 40.74 12.91 20.70
C ILE A 86 40.48 12.00 21.89
N ASP A 87 40.26 10.69 21.64
CA ASP A 87 40.06 9.66 22.67
C ASP A 87 40.68 8.32 22.22
N THR A 88 41.66 7.88 22.96
CA THR A 88 42.44 6.66 22.69
C THR A 88 41.62 5.34 22.80
N ASN A 89 40.41 5.41 23.33
CA ASN A 89 39.53 4.21 23.48
C ASN A 89 38.68 3.95 22.23
N LEU A 90 38.57 4.88 21.28
CA LEU A 90 37.77 4.74 20.10
C LEU A 90 38.32 3.65 19.17
N GLN A 91 37.42 2.87 18.59
CA GLN A 91 37.73 1.79 17.65
C GLN A 91 37.01 1.99 16.30
N PRO A 92 37.50 1.39 15.22
CA PRO A 92 36.80 1.44 13.94
C PRO A 92 35.37 0.90 14.05
N GLY A 93 34.39 1.69 13.61
CA GLY A 93 32.97 1.42 13.75
C GLY A 93 32.30 2.19 14.89
N ASP A 94 33.07 2.80 15.80
CA ASP A 94 32.52 3.67 16.83
C ASP A 94 32.08 5.02 16.25
N THR A 95 31.15 5.68 16.94
CA THR A 95 30.70 7.03 16.58
C THR A 95 31.19 8.01 17.63
N TYR A 96 31.98 9.00 17.19
CA TYR A 96 32.39 10.13 18.02
C TYR A 96 31.39 11.28 17.90
N GLU A 97 30.85 11.77 19.03
CA GLU A 97 29.86 12.86 19.04
C GLU A 97 30.34 14.07 19.84
N VAL A 98 30.07 15.24 19.30
CA VAL A 98 30.32 16.52 19.99
C VAL A 98 29.03 17.33 19.99
N GLN A 99 28.67 17.85 21.17
CA GLN A 99 27.55 18.78 21.30
C GLN A 99 27.89 20.09 20.63
N ILE A 100 27.02 20.57 19.77
CA ILE A 100 27.18 21.84 19.05
C ILE A 100 26.06 22.82 19.44
N GLU A 101 26.25 24.10 19.07
CA GLU A 101 25.24 25.11 19.32
C GLU A 101 23.91 24.77 18.64
N ASN A 102 22.83 24.82 19.42
CA ASN A 102 21.48 24.53 18.91
C ASN A 102 21.09 25.52 17.79
N PRO A 103 20.53 25.03 16.67
CA PRO A 103 19.99 25.93 15.68
C PRO A 103 18.78 26.67 16.23
N ASP A 104 18.64 27.93 15.82
CA ASP A 104 17.44 28.70 16.19
C ASP A 104 16.16 28.08 15.57
N PHE A 105 15.14 27.83 16.40
CA PHE A 105 13.85 27.33 15.96
C PHE A 105 13.03 28.46 15.29
N GLY A 106 13.69 29.17 14.36
CA GLY A 106 13.10 30.28 13.63
C GLY A 106 12.11 29.83 12.54
N ARG A 107 11.54 30.80 11.81
CA ARG A 107 10.55 30.55 10.73
C ARG A 107 10.98 29.49 9.71
N ILE A 108 12.28 29.40 9.40
CA ILE A 108 12.81 28.46 8.40
C ILE A 108 12.80 27.03 8.96
N ALA A 109 13.21 26.85 10.21
CA ALA A 109 13.17 25.57 10.88
C ALA A 109 11.72 25.10 11.11
N ALA A 110 10.80 26.00 11.47
CA ALA A 110 9.39 25.68 11.62
C ALA A 110 8.75 25.25 10.30
N GLN A 111 9.09 25.88 9.17
CA GLN A 111 8.58 25.48 7.85
C GLN A 111 9.15 24.13 7.40
N ALA A 112 10.47 23.91 7.59
CA ALA A 112 11.11 22.64 7.30
C ALA A 112 10.55 21.51 8.18
N ALA A 113 10.37 21.76 9.48
CA ALA A 113 9.72 20.85 10.41
C ALA A 113 8.32 20.49 9.93
N LYS A 114 7.50 21.47 9.53
CA LYS A 114 6.16 21.24 9.00
C LYS A 114 6.16 20.31 7.78
N GLN A 115 7.10 20.51 6.85
CA GLN A 115 7.21 19.65 5.67
C GLN A 115 7.59 18.20 6.02
N ILE A 116 8.57 18.04 6.92
CA ILE A 116 9.02 16.71 7.36
C ILE A 116 7.93 16.02 8.19
N ILE A 117 7.21 16.74 9.05
CA ILE A 117 6.06 16.22 9.78
C ILE A 117 5.01 15.70 8.78
N VAL A 118 4.64 16.49 7.78
CA VAL A 118 3.67 16.08 6.76
C VAL A 118 4.14 14.85 5.99
N GLN A 119 5.44 14.76 5.70
CA GLN A 119 6.02 13.59 5.03
C GLN A 119 5.97 12.35 5.94
N LYS A 120 6.39 12.46 7.19
CA LYS A 120 6.37 11.35 8.16
C LYS A 120 4.95 10.87 8.46
N VAL A 121 4.00 11.78 8.59
CA VAL A 121 2.57 11.43 8.73
C VAL A 121 2.10 10.63 7.53
N ARG A 122 2.43 11.05 6.31
CA ARG A 122 2.07 10.30 5.09
C ARG A 122 2.72 8.91 5.03
N GLU A 123 3.97 8.80 5.48
CA GLU A 123 4.65 7.50 5.56
C GLU A 123 3.95 6.57 6.56
N ALA A 124 3.57 7.08 7.74
CA ALA A 124 2.85 6.32 8.75
C ALA A 124 1.44 5.91 8.27
N GLU A 125 0.68 6.82 7.65
CA GLU A 125 -0.62 6.51 7.03
C GLU A 125 -0.48 5.40 5.97
N ARG A 126 0.58 5.44 5.17
CA ARG A 126 0.88 4.41 4.15
C ARG A 126 1.18 3.05 4.75
N THR A 127 1.99 3.00 5.80
CA THR A 127 2.28 1.76 6.51
C THR A 127 1.01 1.14 7.07
N GLN A 128 0.14 1.94 7.67
CA GLN A 128 -1.16 1.48 8.16
C GLN A 128 -2.05 0.90 7.05
N VAL A 129 -2.07 1.53 5.87
CA VAL A 129 -2.83 1.01 4.72
C VAL A 129 -2.27 -0.35 4.29
N VAL A 130 -0.94 -0.49 4.19
CA VAL A 130 -0.31 -1.78 3.85
C VAL A 130 -0.69 -2.86 4.85
N GLU A 131 -0.54 -2.61 6.14
CA GLU A 131 -0.88 -3.56 7.21
C GLU A 131 -2.34 -3.97 7.19
N GLN A 132 -3.25 -3.02 6.95
CA GLN A 132 -4.69 -3.26 6.90
C GLN A 132 -5.09 -4.12 5.70
N TYR A 133 -4.44 -3.96 4.55
CA TYR A 133 -4.87 -4.59 3.30
C TYR A 133 -4.03 -5.80 2.88
N GLN A 134 -2.84 -6.02 3.43
CA GLN A 134 -1.95 -7.13 3.02
C GLN A 134 -2.61 -8.51 3.15
N HIS A 135 -3.52 -8.70 4.12
CA HIS A 135 -4.24 -9.95 4.36
C HIS A 135 -5.53 -10.07 3.54
N ARG A 136 -5.87 -9.04 2.76
CA ARG A 136 -7.09 -8.94 1.97
C ARG A 136 -6.86 -9.09 0.47
N VAL A 137 -5.65 -9.52 0.09
CA VAL A 137 -5.34 -9.84 -1.32
C VAL A 137 -6.26 -10.97 -1.79
N GLY A 138 -6.87 -10.80 -2.97
CA GLY A 138 -7.91 -11.68 -3.51
C GLY A 138 -9.34 -11.26 -3.17
N GLU A 139 -9.56 -10.34 -2.22
CA GLU A 139 -10.89 -9.85 -1.89
C GLU A 139 -11.39 -8.80 -2.90
N MET A 140 -12.71 -8.79 -3.09
CA MET A 140 -13.37 -7.73 -3.84
C MET A 140 -13.52 -6.47 -3.00
N LEU A 141 -13.01 -5.37 -3.52
CA LEU A 141 -13.13 -4.04 -2.92
C LEU A 141 -14.10 -3.18 -3.72
N ASN A 142 -14.85 -2.35 -2.99
CA ASN A 142 -15.74 -1.35 -3.56
C ASN A 142 -15.12 0.03 -3.35
N GLY A 143 -15.13 0.84 -4.38
CA GLY A 143 -14.61 2.19 -4.28
C GLY A 143 -15.28 3.17 -5.23
N THR A 144 -14.80 4.41 -5.20
CA THR A 144 -15.27 5.47 -6.09
C THR A 144 -14.09 6.01 -6.89
N VAL A 145 -14.26 6.19 -8.19
CA VAL A 145 -13.22 6.74 -9.06
C VAL A 145 -12.90 8.16 -8.65
N LYS A 146 -11.68 8.39 -8.15
CA LYS A 146 -11.18 9.70 -7.71
C LYS A 146 -10.52 10.49 -8.83
N LYS A 147 -9.78 9.80 -9.70
CA LYS A 147 -9.03 10.40 -10.80
C LYS A 147 -8.84 9.40 -11.92
N VAL A 148 -8.97 9.88 -13.16
CA VAL A 148 -8.64 9.11 -14.36
C VAL A 148 -7.45 9.78 -15.04
N THR A 149 -6.41 9.00 -15.34
CA THR A 149 -5.25 9.43 -16.11
C THR A 149 -5.19 8.69 -17.44
N ARG A 150 -4.15 8.96 -18.22
CA ARG A 150 -3.97 8.27 -19.51
C ARG A 150 -3.87 6.75 -19.35
N ASP A 151 -3.16 6.29 -18.33
CA ASP A 151 -2.78 4.88 -18.17
C ASP A 151 -3.41 4.20 -16.96
N ASN A 152 -3.97 4.98 -16.03
CA ASN A 152 -4.47 4.47 -14.76
C ASN A 152 -5.74 5.16 -14.28
N VAL A 153 -6.51 4.44 -13.48
CA VAL A 153 -7.64 4.96 -12.70
C VAL A 153 -7.27 4.87 -11.21
N ILE A 154 -7.40 5.97 -10.49
CA ILE A 154 -7.24 6.02 -9.04
C ILE A 154 -8.62 5.88 -8.40
N VAL A 155 -8.75 4.90 -7.53
CA VAL A 155 -9.99 4.56 -6.83
C VAL A 155 -9.85 4.90 -5.35
N ASP A 156 -10.77 5.68 -4.84
CA ASP A 156 -10.90 5.92 -3.40
C ASP A 156 -11.64 4.75 -2.76
N LEU A 157 -10.98 4.07 -1.83
CA LEU A 157 -11.52 2.92 -1.08
C LEU A 157 -12.01 3.29 0.33
N GLY A 158 -11.96 4.59 0.67
CA GLY A 158 -12.25 5.08 2.02
C GLY A 158 -11.05 4.99 2.96
N ASN A 159 -11.15 5.64 4.14
CA ASN A 159 -10.13 5.63 5.20
C ASN A 159 -8.71 5.98 4.71
N ASN A 160 -8.59 6.98 3.83
CA ASN A 160 -7.33 7.37 3.19
C ASN A 160 -6.65 6.29 2.32
N ALA A 161 -7.34 5.19 2.04
CA ALA A 161 -6.83 4.14 1.16
C ALA A 161 -7.18 4.44 -0.30
N GLU A 162 -6.17 4.43 -1.15
CA GLU A 162 -6.30 4.60 -2.59
C GLU A 162 -5.83 3.35 -3.32
N GLY A 163 -6.63 2.89 -4.29
CA GLY A 163 -6.28 1.81 -5.20
C GLY A 163 -5.88 2.31 -6.57
N LEU A 164 -4.87 1.67 -7.16
CA LEU A 164 -4.46 1.86 -8.54
C LEU A 164 -5.09 0.77 -9.40
N LEU A 165 -5.93 1.16 -10.34
CA LEU A 165 -6.50 0.28 -11.36
C LEU A 165 -5.91 0.67 -12.72
N PRO A 166 -4.89 -0.06 -13.21
CA PRO A 166 -4.30 0.18 -14.53
C PRO A 166 -5.32 -0.06 -15.65
N LYS A 167 -5.18 0.63 -16.76
CA LYS A 167 -6.13 0.49 -17.87
C LYS A 167 -6.11 -0.88 -18.54
N ASP A 168 -5.00 -1.58 -18.51
CA ASP A 168 -4.87 -2.97 -18.96
C ASP A 168 -5.58 -3.96 -18.03
N GLN A 169 -5.91 -3.52 -16.80
CA GLN A 169 -6.71 -4.25 -15.82
C GLN A 169 -8.20 -3.88 -15.84
N LEU A 170 -8.64 -3.07 -16.79
CA LEU A 170 -10.05 -2.82 -17.09
C LEU A 170 -10.59 -3.85 -18.09
N ILE A 171 -11.89 -4.10 -18.02
CA ILE A 171 -12.55 -5.06 -18.92
C ILE A 171 -12.79 -4.40 -20.28
N GLY A 172 -12.07 -4.84 -21.28
CA GLY A 172 -12.31 -4.48 -22.68
C GLY A 172 -12.40 -2.96 -22.93
N ARG A 173 -13.63 -2.48 -23.22
CA ARG A 173 -13.90 -1.07 -23.56
C ARG A 173 -14.52 -0.27 -22.41
N GLU A 174 -14.34 -0.70 -21.16
CA GLU A 174 -14.86 0.06 -20.03
C GLU A 174 -14.30 1.48 -19.99
N ILE A 175 -15.20 2.43 -19.82
CA ILE A 175 -14.87 3.85 -19.66
C ILE A 175 -15.24 4.25 -18.25
N MET A 176 -14.24 4.51 -17.42
CA MET A 176 -14.43 5.01 -16.06
C MET A 176 -14.41 6.54 -16.05
N ARG A 177 -15.31 7.12 -15.27
CA ARG A 177 -15.40 8.56 -15.05
C ARG A 177 -15.24 8.87 -13.58
N MET A 178 -14.75 10.06 -13.27
CA MET A 178 -14.67 10.54 -11.89
C MET A 178 -16.06 10.53 -11.25
N GLY A 179 -16.14 9.92 -10.04
CA GLY A 179 -17.38 9.74 -9.30
C GLY A 179 -18.08 8.40 -9.55
N ASP A 180 -17.67 7.62 -10.56
CA ASP A 180 -18.24 6.30 -10.81
C ASP A 180 -17.90 5.34 -9.65
N ARG A 181 -18.86 4.48 -9.30
CA ARG A 181 -18.59 3.35 -8.39
C ARG A 181 -17.93 2.23 -9.16
N VAL A 182 -16.93 1.61 -8.57
CA VAL A 182 -16.20 0.51 -9.16
C VAL A 182 -15.97 -0.60 -8.15
N ARG A 183 -16.14 -1.84 -8.61
CA ARG A 183 -15.73 -3.05 -7.91
C ARG A 183 -14.48 -3.60 -8.57
N ALA A 184 -13.50 -3.98 -7.80
CA ALA A 184 -12.28 -4.59 -8.31
C ALA A 184 -11.66 -5.51 -7.26
N ILE A 185 -10.87 -6.47 -7.70
CA ILE A 185 -10.12 -7.34 -6.81
C ILE A 185 -8.83 -6.64 -6.39
N LEU A 186 -8.49 -6.77 -5.13
CA LEU A 186 -7.17 -6.42 -4.62
C LEU A 186 -6.18 -7.49 -5.08
N ASP A 187 -5.46 -7.19 -6.15
CA ASP A 187 -4.50 -8.11 -6.77
C ASP A 187 -3.18 -8.18 -5.99
N ALA A 188 -2.69 -7.02 -5.55
CA ALA A 188 -1.45 -6.95 -4.79
C ALA A 188 -1.40 -5.71 -3.90
N VAL A 189 -0.62 -5.79 -2.82
CA VAL A 189 -0.25 -4.67 -1.98
C VAL A 189 1.25 -4.41 -2.14
N ARG A 190 1.62 -3.20 -2.59
CA ARG A 190 3.00 -2.81 -2.84
C ARG A 190 3.41 -1.67 -1.91
N PRO A 191 4.38 -1.88 -1.02
CA PRO A 191 4.85 -0.85 -0.10
C PRO A 191 5.76 0.17 -0.81
N GLU A 192 5.25 0.81 -1.86
CA GLU A 192 6.01 1.80 -2.63
C GLU A 192 5.96 3.18 -1.97
N ASN A 193 7.06 3.93 -2.08
CA ASN A 193 7.19 5.25 -1.47
C ASN A 193 6.37 6.35 -2.18
N ARG A 194 5.86 6.10 -3.39
CA ARG A 194 5.08 7.06 -4.18
C ARG A 194 3.89 6.39 -4.85
N GLY A 195 2.75 7.07 -4.88
CA GLY A 195 1.53 6.59 -5.51
C GLY A 195 0.68 5.66 -4.64
N PRO A 196 -0.45 5.15 -5.14
CA PRO A 196 -1.29 4.18 -4.45
C PRO A 196 -0.56 2.85 -4.24
N GLN A 197 -0.79 2.22 -3.09
CA GLN A 197 -0.13 0.97 -2.71
C GLN A 197 -0.97 -0.28 -3.03
N LEU A 198 -2.28 -0.08 -3.24
CA LEU A 198 -3.23 -1.16 -3.49
C LEU A 198 -3.41 -1.30 -4.99
N MET A 199 -2.94 -2.42 -5.54
CA MET A 199 -3.10 -2.73 -6.96
C MET A 199 -4.42 -3.44 -7.18
N LEU A 200 -5.25 -2.88 -8.05
CA LEU A 200 -6.58 -3.41 -8.34
C LEU A 200 -6.63 -4.04 -9.73
N SER A 201 -7.45 -5.07 -9.86
CA SER A 201 -7.73 -5.72 -11.15
C SER A 201 -9.21 -6.03 -11.30
N ARG A 202 -9.71 -5.92 -12.54
CA ARG A 202 -11.02 -6.39 -12.97
C ARG A 202 -10.93 -7.53 -13.98
N THR A 203 -9.71 -7.89 -14.40
CA THR A 203 -9.47 -8.88 -15.46
C THR A 203 -9.17 -10.27 -14.94
N ILE A 204 -8.66 -10.40 -13.72
CA ILE A 204 -8.28 -11.70 -13.15
C ILE A 204 -9.50 -12.60 -12.87
N PRO A 205 -9.33 -13.94 -12.87
CA PRO A 205 -10.41 -14.89 -12.60
C PRO A 205 -11.13 -14.70 -11.27
N ASP A 206 -10.41 -14.23 -10.23
CA ASP A 206 -10.96 -13.96 -8.90
C ASP A 206 -12.12 -12.97 -8.94
N MET A 207 -12.12 -12.02 -9.87
CA MET A 207 -13.24 -11.10 -10.08
C MET A 207 -14.54 -11.88 -10.40
N LEU A 208 -14.48 -12.89 -11.24
CA LEU A 208 -15.62 -13.73 -11.58
C LEU A 208 -16.06 -14.57 -10.37
N ILE A 209 -15.10 -15.15 -9.64
CA ILE A 209 -15.36 -15.99 -8.48
C ILE A 209 -16.08 -15.19 -7.39
N GLU A 210 -15.60 -14.01 -7.06
CA GLU A 210 -16.18 -13.16 -6.02
C GLU A 210 -17.56 -12.61 -6.42
N LEU A 211 -17.78 -12.31 -7.70
CA LEU A 211 -19.11 -11.93 -8.19
C LEU A 211 -20.12 -13.07 -8.04
N PHE A 212 -19.74 -14.32 -8.38
CA PHE A 212 -20.60 -15.46 -8.16
C PHE A 212 -20.85 -15.72 -6.67
N ARG A 213 -19.86 -15.51 -5.80
CA ARG A 213 -20.03 -15.63 -4.35
C ARG A 213 -21.06 -14.63 -3.79
N ILE A 214 -21.11 -13.43 -4.37
CA ILE A 214 -22.09 -12.40 -3.99
C ILE A 214 -23.50 -12.74 -4.51
N GLU A 215 -23.60 -13.17 -5.77
CA GLU A 215 -24.89 -13.36 -6.43
C GLU A 215 -25.55 -14.72 -6.15
N VAL A 216 -24.79 -15.71 -5.70
CA VAL A 216 -25.25 -17.08 -5.47
C VAL A 216 -25.10 -17.45 -4.00
N PRO A 217 -26.18 -17.37 -3.21
CA PRO A 217 -26.13 -17.67 -1.77
C PRO A 217 -25.59 -19.07 -1.47
N GLU A 218 -25.90 -20.06 -2.31
CA GLU A 218 -25.44 -21.43 -2.16
C GLU A 218 -23.90 -21.56 -2.25
N ILE A 219 -23.23 -20.63 -2.91
CA ILE A 219 -21.74 -20.52 -2.91
C ILE A 219 -21.28 -19.85 -1.64
N ALA A 220 -21.94 -18.77 -1.20
CA ALA A 220 -21.59 -18.06 0.03
C ALA A 220 -21.75 -18.96 1.29
N GLU A 221 -22.67 -19.92 1.25
CA GLU A 221 -22.93 -20.89 2.32
C GLU A 221 -22.13 -22.20 2.17
N ASP A 222 -21.15 -22.26 1.26
CA ASP A 222 -20.31 -23.44 0.97
C ASP A 222 -21.09 -24.71 0.55
N VAL A 223 -22.31 -24.56 0.09
CA VAL A 223 -23.13 -25.69 -0.45
C VAL A 223 -22.70 -26.02 -1.88
N ILE A 224 -22.32 -25.00 -2.64
CA ILE A 224 -21.71 -25.12 -3.97
C ILE A 224 -20.27 -24.60 -3.88
N GLU A 225 -19.33 -25.42 -4.32
CA GLU A 225 -17.91 -25.09 -4.36
C GLU A 225 -17.49 -24.66 -5.77
N ILE A 226 -16.79 -23.53 -5.87
CA ILE A 226 -16.12 -23.13 -7.12
C ILE A 226 -14.76 -23.83 -7.17
N LYS A 227 -14.57 -24.67 -8.18
CA LYS A 227 -13.33 -25.44 -8.39
C LYS A 227 -12.31 -24.70 -9.25
N GLY A 228 -12.74 -23.75 -10.05
CA GLY A 228 -11.85 -22.94 -10.86
C GLY A 228 -12.61 -22.01 -11.79
N ALA A 229 -11.91 -21.02 -12.28
CA ALA A 229 -12.42 -20.08 -13.27
C ALA A 229 -11.33 -19.73 -14.28
N SER A 230 -11.76 -19.44 -15.51
CA SER A 230 -10.88 -18.96 -16.59
C SER A 230 -11.59 -17.87 -17.35
N ARG A 231 -10.88 -16.82 -17.73
CA ARG A 231 -11.47 -15.65 -18.41
C ARG A 231 -10.63 -15.19 -19.59
N ASP A 232 -11.33 -14.76 -20.61
CA ASP A 232 -10.89 -13.81 -21.64
C ASP A 232 -11.73 -12.53 -21.42
N PRO A 233 -11.19 -11.53 -20.66
CA PRO A 233 -11.98 -10.43 -20.15
C PRO A 233 -12.71 -9.64 -21.24
N GLY A 234 -14.01 -9.44 -21.07
CA GLY A 234 -14.87 -8.77 -22.05
C GLY A 234 -15.33 -9.63 -23.23
N SER A 235 -14.87 -10.87 -23.31
CA SER A 235 -15.19 -11.83 -24.38
C SER A 235 -15.94 -13.03 -23.81
N ARG A 236 -15.25 -13.88 -23.05
CA ARG A 236 -15.82 -15.11 -22.52
C ARG A 236 -15.16 -15.54 -21.22
N ALA A 237 -15.98 -16.13 -20.34
CA ALA A 237 -15.50 -16.73 -19.10
C ALA A 237 -16.12 -18.11 -18.89
N LYS A 238 -15.41 -18.95 -18.15
CA LYS A 238 -15.91 -20.25 -17.67
C LYS A 238 -15.65 -20.34 -16.17
N ILE A 239 -16.67 -20.85 -15.46
CA ILE A 239 -16.56 -21.15 -14.03
C ILE A 239 -17.00 -22.59 -13.78
N ALA A 240 -16.14 -23.35 -13.11
CA ALA A 240 -16.40 -24.75 -12.79
C ALA A 240 -16.89 -24.89 -11.36
N VAL A 241 -18.06 -25.52 -11.20
CA VAL A 241 -18.75 -25.64 -9.91
C VAL A 241 -19.05 -27.09 -9.56
N LYS A 242 -19.02 -27.40 -8.27
CA LYS A 242 -19.34 -28.75 -7.72
C LYS A 242 -20.19 -28.60 -6.48
N THR A 243 -21.08 -29.56 -6.25
CA THR A 243 -21.77 -29.70 -4.96
C THR A 243 -21.71 -31.16 -4.49
N ASN A 244 -21.71 -31.34 -3.19
CA ASN A 244 -21.79 -32.65 -2.55
C ASN A 244 -23.25 -33.01 -2.19
N ASP A 245 -24.21 -32.06 -2.29
CA ASP A 245 -25.62 -32.30 -2.06
C ASP A 245 -26.32 -32.72 -3.38
N LYS A 246 -26.66 -33.99 -3.50
CA LYS A 246 -27.32 -34.55 -4.69
C LYS A 246 -28.69 -33.93 -5.00
N ARG A 247 -29.27 -33.16 -4.10
CA ARG A 247 -30.59 -32.50 -4.27
C ARG A 247 -30.44 -31.15 -4.98
N ILE A 248 -29.23 -30.64 -5.12
CA ILE A 248 -28.97 -29.33 -5.69
C ILE A 248 -28.32 -29.50 -7.06
N ASP A 249 -28.86 -28.81 -8.05
CA ASP A 249 -28.19 -28.59 -9.33
C ASP A 249 -27.27 -27.37 -9.24
N PRO A 250 -25.94 -27.57 -9.19
CA PRO A 250 -25.02 -26.44 -9.01
C PRO A 250 -25.01 -25.50 -10.21
N VAL A 251 -25.24 -26.01 -11.41
CA VAL A 251 -25.28 -25.21 -12.63
C VAL A 251 -26.56 -24.36 -12.66
N GLY A 252 -27.70 -24.98 -12.40
CA GLY A 252 -28.98 -24.29 -12.34
C GLY A 252 -29.04 -23.21 -11.26
N ALA A 253 -28.44 -23.48 -10.07
CA ALA A 253 -28.37 -22.53 -8.99
C ALA A 253 -27.54 -21.29 -9.36
N CYS A 254 -26.41 -21.47 -10.04
CA CYS A 254 -25.57 -20.37 -10.52
C CYS A 254 -26.21 -19.58 -11.67
N VAL A 255 -26.96 -20.23 -12.56
CA VAL A 255 -27.73 -19.54 -13.61
C VAL A 255 -28.83 -18.69 -12.99
N GLY A 256 -29.54 -19.25 -12.00
CA GLY A 256 -30.67 -18.59 -11.36
C GLY A 256 -31.93 -18.59 -12.22
N MET A 257 -33.05 -18.16 -11.64
CA MET A 257 -34.33 -18.12 -12.34
C MET A 257 -34.25 -17.25 -13.61
N ARG A 258 -34.53 -17.85 -14.76
CA ARG A 258 -34.45 -17.19 -16.09
C ARG A 258 -33.10 -16.53 -16.37
N GLY A 259 -32.01 -17.04 -15.77
CA GLY A 259 -30.66 -16.49 -15.96
C GLY A 259 -30.35 -15.22 -15.16
N ALA A 260 -31.18 -14.87 -14.18
CA ALA A 260 -31.03 -13.57 -13.47
C ALA A 260 -29.70 -13.41 -12.77
N ARG A 261 -29.16 -14.46 -12.13
CA ARG A 261 -27.90 -14.41 -11.40
C ARG A 261 -26.71 -14.27 -12.35
N VAL A 262 -26.63 -15.10 -13.37
CA VAL A 262 -25.56 -15.02 -14.37
C VAL A 262 -25.62 -13.70 -15.13
N GLN A 263 -26.82 -13.15 -15.37
CA GLN A 263 -26.98 -11.85 -16.01
C GLN A 263 -26.49 -10.70 -15.12
N ALA A 264 -26.73 -10.77 -13.81
CA ALA A 264 -26.21 -9.79 -12.87
C ALA A 264 -24.66 -9.76 -12.89
N VAL A 265 -24.01 -10.93 -12.87
CA VAL A 265 -22.57 -11.05 -13.02
C VAL A 265 -22.09 -10.49 -14.37
N THR A 266 -22.75 -10.89 -15.47
CA THR A 266 -22.40 -10.39 -16.83
C THR A 266 -22.51 -8.87 -16.91
N ASN A 267 -23.53 -8.26 -16.31
CA ASN A 267 -23.71 -6.81 -16.31
C ASN A 267 -22.56 -6.10 -15.56
N GLU A 268 -22.12 -6.64 -14.42
CA GLU A 268 -20.97 -6.10 -13.68
C GLU A 268 -19.66 -6.22 -14.48
N LEU A 269 -19.54 -7.25 -15.32
CA LEU A 269 -18.40 -7.46 -16.21
C LEU A 269 -18.52 -6.69 -17.56
N GLY A 270 -19.28 -5.61 -17.58
CA GLY A 270 -19.41 -4.74 -18.76
C GLY A 270 -20.45 -5.22 -19.79
N GLY A 271 -21.22 -6.25 -19.51
CA GLY A 271 -22.36 -6.70 -20.31
C GLY A 271 -22.03 -7.51 -21.58
N SER A 272 -20.77 -7.61 -21.97
CA SER A 272 -20.34 -8.31 -23.21
C SER A 272 -19.70 -9.67 -22.98
N GLU A 273 -19.24 -9.95 -21.76
CA GLU A 273 -18.57 -11.19 -21.41
C GLU A 273 -19.56 -12.34 -21.25
N ARG A 274 -19.45 -13.37 -22.09
CA ARG A 274 -20.29 -14.55 -22.02
C ARG A 274 -19.78 -15.49 -20.93
N ILE A 275 -20.64 -15.89 -20.01
CA ILE A 275 -20.27 -16.74 -18.89
C ILE A 275 -20.88 -18.14 -19.11
N ASP A 276 -20.02 -19.15 -19.18
CA ASP A 276 -20.42 -20.56 -19.20
C ASP A 276 -20.15 -21.17 -17.82
N ILE A 277 -21.16 -21.80 -17.26
CA ILE A 277 -21.06 -22.53 -16.00
C ILE A 277 -20.86 -24.00 -16.31
N VAL A 278 -19.76 -24.56 -15.80
CA VAL A 278 -19.29 -25.91 -16.09
C VAL A 278 -19.48 -26.78 -14.85
N LEU A 279 -20.06 -27.96 -15.01
CA LEU A 279 -20.06 -28.94 -13.94
C LEU A 279 -18.68 -29.54 -13.79
N TRP A 280 -18.10 -29.41 -12.59
CA TRP A 280 -16.83 -30.02 -12.27
C TRP A 280 -16.91 -31.54 -12.26
N ASP A 281 -15.90 -32.19 -12.78
CA ASP A 281 -15.72 -33.64 -12.67
C ASP A 281 -14.26 -33.92 -12.23
N ASP A 282 -14.10 -34.88 -11.33
CA ASP A 282 -12.76 -35.26 -10.84
C ASP A 282 -12.00 -36.09 -11.91
N ASN A 283 -12.70 -36.62 -12.91
CA ASN A 283 -12.07 -37.18 -14.10
C ASN A 283 -11.73 -36.05 -15.09
N PRO A 284 -10.43 -35.79 -15.36
CA PRO A 284 -10.00 -34.69 -16.24
C PRO A 284 -10.59 -34.79 -17.66
N ALA A 285 -10.75 -35.98 -18.20
CA ALA A 285 -11.34 -36.17 -19.53
C ALA A 285 -12.82 -35.74 -19.56
N GLN A 286 -13.59 -36.07 -18.53
CA GLN A 286 -14.96 -35.66 -18.43
C GLN A 286 -15.07 -34.15 -18.18
N LEU A 287 -14.19 -33.57 -17.36
CA LEU A 287 -14.14 -32.13 -17.14
C LEU A 287 -13.87 -31.36 -18.45
N VAL A 288 -12.94 -31.84 -19.28
CA VAL A 288 -12.68 -31.25 -20.60
C VAL A 288 -13.94 -31.32 -21.48
N ILE A 289 -14.63 -32.45 -21.52
CA ILE A 289 -15.88 -32.61 -22.28
C ILE A 289 -16.92 -31.59 -21.79
N ASN A 290 -17.12 -31.50 -20.47
CA ASN A 290 -18.05 -30.54 -19.88
C ASN A 290 -17.70 -29.09 -20.22
N ALA A 291 -16.37 -28.77 -20.19
CA ALA A 291 -15.87 -27.43 -20.46
C ALA A 291 -15.89 -27.06 -21.96
N MET A 292 -15.96 -28.01 -22.86
CA MET A 292 -16.09 -27.75 -24.31
C MET A 292 -17.51 -27.28 -24.71
N ALA A 293 -18.53 -27.49 -23.88
CA ALA A 293 -19.85 -26.95 -24.16
C ALA A 293 -19.81 -25.39 -24.17
N PRO A 294 -20.55 -24.73 -25.09
CA PRO A 294 -21.44 -25.25 -26.12
C PRO A 294 -20.78 -25.49 -27.49
N ALA A 295 -19.60 -26.14 -27.53
CA ALA A 295 -19.03 -26.49 -28.81
C ALA A 295 -20.00 -27.39 -29.60
N THR A 296 -20.41 -26.96 -30.76
CA THR A 296 -21.16 -27.82 -31.70
C THR A 296 -20.24 -28.93 -32.18
N ARG A 297 -20.73 -30.14 -32.09
CA ARG A 297 -20.10 -31.32 -32.68
C ARG A 297 -19.99 -31.20 -34.18
#